data_8fe3326d3483070dac04b551f277b56b
#
_entry.id   8fe3326d3483070dac04b551f277b56b
#
_cell.length_a   1.000
_cell.length_b   1.000
_cell.length_c   1.000
_cell.angle_alpha   90.00
_cell.angle_beta   90.00
_cell.angle_gamma   90.00
#
_symmetry.space_group_name_H-M   'P 1'
#
loop_
_entity.id
_entity.type
_entity.pdbx_description
1 polymer ?
#
loop_
_entity_poly.entity_id
_entity_poly.type
_entity_poly.pdbx_seq_one_letter_code
_entity_poly.pdbx_strand_id
1 'polypeptide(L)'
;MAKMRAVDAAMWVLEKEGVTTAFGVPGAAINPFYDAMRRHGGIRHILARHVEGASHMAEGYTRAKAGNIGVCLGTSGPAGTDMITALYSASADSIPILCITGQAPRARLHKEDFQAVDIESIAKPVTKMAVTVLEPALVPRMLQKAFHLMRSGRPGPVLIDLPFDVQMAEIEFDPETYSPLVPYKPCATQAQIDKALAMLCQAERPLIIAGGGVINADAADLMQELAEICNIPVIPTLMGWGSIPDDHPLMAGMVGLQTSHRYGNATLLASDLLFGIGNRWANRHTGSVEKYVADRKVVHIDIEATQIGRVICPDLGIVSDAREALLMLVESAKRLFAKGDLPNRDDWVAECNQRKATLLRKTHFDEVPVKPHRVYEEMNRVFGADACYVTTIGLSQIAAAQTLHVFKPRHWINCGQAGPLGWTLPAALGVRAADPARKVVALSGDYDFQFLIEELAVGAQFKLPYIHVLVNNAYLGLIRQAQRGFDMDYCVQLSFENINSSELGEYGVDHVKVVEGLGCKAIRVFKPEEIAPAFRQAEKLMKEHQVPVVVEIILERVTNIAMGTELDNVTEFEPTTSLAAEAPTAVAFYDYRQGENS
;
A
#
# COMPACT_ATOMS: atom_id res chain seq x y z
N MET A 1 -16.54 26.66 29.94
CA MET A 1 -16.08 25.25 29.76
C MET A 1 -17.13 24.34 30.36
N ALA A 2 -17.53 23.29 29.65
CA ALA A 2 -18.48 22.31 30.19
C ALA A 2 -17.71 21.17 30.88
N LYS A 3 -18.28 20.65 31.98
CA LYS A 3 -17.76 19.42 32.61
C LYS A 3 -18.26 18.22 31.82
N MET A 4 -17.37 17.33 31.47
CA MET A 4 -17.67 16.08 30.75
C MET A 4 -16.61 15.01 31.05
N ARG A 5 -16.90 13.75 30.81
CA ARG A 5 -15.88 12.70 30.94
C ARG A 5 -14.76 12.92 29.93
N ALA A 6 -13.54 12.51 30.25
CA ALA A 6 -12.39 12.61 29.34
C ALA A 6 -12.63 11.93 27.99
N VAL A 7 -13.35 10.79 27.96
CA VAL A 7 -13.72 10.12 26.69
C VAL A 7 -14.77 10.89 25.89
N ASP A 8 -15.66 11.65 26.53
CA ASP A 8 -16.62 12.50 25.80
C ASP A 8 -15.89 13.67 25.12
N ALA A 9 -14.91 14.27 25.81
CA ALA A 9 -14.02 15.26 25.20
C ALA A 9 -13.17 14.67 24.06
N ALA A 10 -12.72 13.42 24.19
CA ALA A 10 -12.02 12.71 23.14
C ALA A 10 -12.85 12.59 21.85
N MET A 11 -14.18 12.35 21.97
CA MET A 11 -15.06 12.29 20.78
C MET A 11 -15.09 13.61 20.01
N TRP A 12 -15.19 14.73 20.71
CA TRP A 12 -15.13 16.05 20.08
C TRP A 12 -13.82 16.30 19.36
N VAL A 13 -12.69 15.86 19.94
CA VAL A 13 -11.39 15.96 19.28
C VAL A 13 -11.37 15.12 18.01
N LEU A 14 -11.78 13.84 18.08
CA LEU A 14 -11.80 12.96 16.91
C LEU A 14 -12.67 13.53 15.77
N GLU A 15 -13.85 14.07 16.09
CA GLU A 15 -14.73 14.69 15.10
C GLU A 15 -14.07 15.92 14.46
N LYS A 16 -13.53 16.84 15.27
CA LYS A 16 -12.84 18.05 14.76
C LYS A 16 -11.58 17.74 13.98
N GLU A 17 -10.93 16.61 14.24
CA GLU A 17 -9.79 16.08 13.46
C GLU A 17 -10.22 15.34 12.17
N GLY A 18 -11.53 15.21 11.94
CA GLY A 18 -12.10 14.65 10.71
C GLY A 18 -12.27 13.13 10.72
N VAL A 19 -12.28 12.48 11.87
CA VAL A 19 -12.55 11.04 12.01
C VAL A 19 -14.03 10.77 11.79
N THR A 20 -14.35 9.93 10.81
CA THR A 20 -15.72 9.51 10.48
C THR A 20 -15.95 8.03 10.67
N THR A 21 -14.87 7.25 10.75
CA THR A 21 -14.93 5.79 10.85
C THR A 21 -13.85 5.28 11.80
N ALA A 22 -14.19 4.34 12.64
CA ALA A 22 -13.28 3.60 13.51
C ALA A 22 -13.51 2.09 13.35
N PHE A 23 -12.44 1.33 13.44
CA PHE A 23 -12.43 -0.13 13.39
C PHE A 23 -12.03 -0.67 14.76
N GLY A 24 -12.52 -1.83 15.16
CA GLY A 24 -12.05 -2.35 16.43
C GLY A 24 -12.88 -3.49 17.00
N VAL A 25 -12.39 -4.02 18.12
CA VAL A 25 -13.05 -5.05 18.92
C VAL A 25 -13.23 -4.53 20.33
N PRO A 26 -14.47 -4.42 20.85
CA PRO A 26 -14.72 -3.94 22.20
C PRO A 26 -14.22 -4.92 23.25
N GLY A 27 -13.93 -4.39 24.46
CA GLY A 27 -13.60 -5.15 25.65
C GLY A 27 -13.72 -4.30 26.90
N ALA A 28 -13.59 -4.91 28.08
CA ALA A 28 -13.94 -4.26 29.34
C ALA A 28 -13.21 -2.93 29.56
N ALA A 29 -11.90 -2.87 29.29
CA ALA A 29 -11.09 -1.69 29.58
C ALA A 29 -11.31 -0.51 28.62
N ILE A 30 -12.00 -0.70 27.47
CA ILE A 30 -12.28 0.35 26.48
C ILE A 30 -13.78 0.67 26.35
N ASN A 31 -14.65 -0.02 27.10
CA ASN A 31 -16.10 0.21 27.04
C ASN A 31 -16.53 1.66 27.27
N PRO A 32 -15.91 2.45 28.17
CA PRO A 32 -16.29 3.87 28.32
C PRO A 32 -16.09 4.67 27.03
N PHE A 33 -15.06 4.34 26.23
CA PHE A 33 -14.80 4.99 24.94
C PHE A 33 -15.88 4.62 23.90
N TYR A 34 -16.28 3.36 23.84
CA TYR A 34 -17.38 2.91 22.98
C TYR A 34 -18.73 3.52 23.38
N ASP A 35 -19.00 3.65 24.69
CA ASP A 35 -20.19 4.32 25.18
C ASP A 35 -20.21 5.81 24.78
N ALA A 36 -19.07 6.50 24.92
CA ALA A 36 -18.93 7.89 24.47
C ALA A 36 -19.16 8.03 22.97
N MET A 37 -18.57 7.14 22.14
CA MET A 37 -18.73 7.15 20.69
C MET A 37 -20.18 6.93 20.27
N ARG A 38 -20.89 6.00 20.92
CA ARG A 38 -22.31 5.75 20.66
C ARG A 38 -23.17 6.97 21.01
N ARG A 39 -22.91 7.63 22.16
CA ARG A 39 -23.69 8.81 22.60
C ARG A 39 -23.41 10.06 21.77
N HIS A 40 -22.16 10.24 21.36
CA HIS A 40 -21.74 11.36 20.53
C HIS A 40 -22.36 11.26 19.13
N GLY A 41 -22.35 10.05 18.51
CA GLY A 41 -22.74 9.84 17.13
C GLY A 41 -21.69 10.36 16.14
N GLY A 42 -21.98 10.31 14.85
CA GLY A 42 -21.11 10.87 13.80
C GLY A 42 -19.90 10.01 13.42
N ILE A 43 -19.39 9.16 14.30
CA ILE A 43 -18.29 8.22 14.01
C ILE A 43 -18.86 6.81 13.83
N ARG A 44 -18.78 6.29 12.60
CA ARG A 44 -19.21 4.92 12.29
C ARG A 44 -18.21 3.92 12.87
N HIS A 45 -18.70 2.97 13.67
CA HIS A 45 -17.90 1.84 14.12
C HIS A 45 -18.09 0.63 13.21
N ILE A 46 -17.00 -0.01 12.81
CA ILE A 46 -16.96 -1.29 12.10
C ILE A 46 -16.35 -2.32 13.03
N LEU A 47 -17.17 -3.25 13.48
CA LEU A 47 -16.79 -4.35 14.37
C LEU A 47 -15.99 -5.39 13.58
N ALA A 48 -14.70 -5.50 13.82
CA ALA A 48 -13.83 -6.54 13.28
C ALA A 48 -14.01 -7.88 14.01
N ARG A 49 -13.41 -8.94 13.48
CA ARG A 49 -13.35 -10.24 14.14
C ARG A 49 -12.06 -10.41 14.92
N HIS A 50 -10.98 -9.80 14.43
CA HIS A 50 -9.68 -9.76 15.09
C HIS A 50 -9.15 -8.32 15.18
N VAL A 51 -8.40 -7.99 16.24
CA VAL A 51 -7.86 -6.62 16.41
C VAL A 51 -6.78 -6.31 15.38
N GLU A 52 -5.98 -7.29 15.00
CA GLU A 52 -5.04 -7.16 13.89
C GLU A 52 -5.77 -6.81 12.59
N GLY A 53 -6.87 -7.52 12.28
CA GLY A 53 -7.74 -7.20 11.15
C GLY A 53 -8.29 -5.77 11.19
N ALA A 54 -8.76 -5.32 12.37
CA ALA A 54 -9.21 -3.93 12.58
C ALA A 54 -8.12 -2.91 12.29
N SER A 55 -6.90 -3.18 12.72
CA SER A 55 -5.76 -2.28 12.51
C SER A 55 -5.30 -2.24 11.04
N HIS A 56 -5.37 -3.36 10.32
CA HIS A 56 -5.15 -3.39 8.87
C HIS A 56 -6.29 -2.73 8.08
N MET A 57 -7.55 -2.80 8.55
CA MET A 57 -8.64 -1.98 7.98
C MET A 57 -8.34 -0.48 8.13
N ALA A 58 -7.81 -0.06 9.28
CA ALA A 58 -7.41 1.34 9.50
C ALA A 58 -6.28 1.75 8.54
N GLU A 59 -5.30 0.89 8.27
CA GLU A 59 -4.27 1.13 7.24
C GLU A 59 -4.88 1.29 5.84
N GLY A 60 -5.74 0.36 5.42
CA GLY A 60 -6.43 0.41 4.13
C GLY A 60 -7.24 1.69 3.97
N TYR A 61 -7.97 2.09 5.03
CA TYR A 61 -8.75 3.33 5.08
C TYR A 61 -7.87 4.57 4.86
N THR A 62 -6.73 4.62 5.51
CA THR A 62 -5.77 5.74 5.37
C THR A 62 -5.20 5.80 3.95
N ARG A 63 -4.76 4.65 3.40
CA ARG A 63 -4.13 4.58 2.07
C ARG A 63 -5.09 4.92 0.94
N ALA A 64 -6.40 4.73 1.15
CA ALA A 64 -7.41 4.94 0.12
C ALA A 64 -7.53 6.40 -0.33
N LYS A 65 -7.41 7.35 0.59
CA LYS A 65 -7.67 8.77 0.29
C LYS A 65 -6.69 9.67 1.03
N ALA A 66 -6.21 10.71 0.35
CA ALA A 66 -5.35 11.72 0.96
C ALA A 66 -6.05 12.39 2.16
N GLY A 67 -5.31 12.60 3.23
CA GLY A 67 -5.82 13.24 4.45
C GLY A 67 -6.56 12.31 5.42
N ASN A 68 -6.97 11.11 4.98
CA ASN A 68 -7.59 10.14 5.89
C ASN A 68 -6.60 9.68 6.97
N ILE A 69 -7.12 9.46 8.17
CA ILE A 69 -6.43 8.76 9.26
C ILE A 69 -7.38 7.68 9.78
N GLY A 70 -7.01 6.43 9.58
CA GLY A 70 -7.75 5.29 10.11
C GLY A 70 -7.55 5.17 11.62
N VAL A 71 -8.62 4.86 12.34
CA VAL A 71 -8.61 4.70 13.79
C VAL A 71 -8.92 3.24 14.14
N CYS A 72 -8.04 2.62 14.94
CA CYS A 72 -8.25 1.29 15.49
C CYS A 72 -8.44 1.36 17.01
N LEU A 73 -9.48 0.68 17.50
CA LEU A 73 -9.84 0.64 18.92
C LEU A 73 -9.73 -0.78 19.47
N GLY A 74 -9.07 -0.95 20.59
CA GLY A 74 -8.95 -2.23 21.27
C GLY A 74 -8.95 -2.10 22.78
N THR A 75 -9.21 -3.22 23.46
CA THR A 75 -9.11 -3.28 24.92
C THR A 75 -7.65 -3.42 25.37
N SER A 76 -7.43 -3.68 26.64
CA SER A 76 -6.10 -3.93 27.23
C SER A 76 -5.53 -5.30 26.81
N GLY A 77 -4.23 -5.50 27.05
CA GLY A 77 -3.53 -6.77 26.89
C GLY A 77 -3.43 -7.23 25.44
N PRO A 78 -3.96 -8.42 25.10
CA PRO A 78 -3.83 -9.00 23.76
C PRO A 78 -4.28 -8.06 22.64
N ALA A 79 -5.35 -7.30 22.82
CA ALA A 79 -5.81 -6.35 21.81
C ALA A 79 -4.74 -5.30 21.44
N GLY A 80 -4.02 -4.78 22.44
CA GLY A 80 -2.90 -3.88 22.19
C GLY A 80 -1.74 -4.56 21.48
N THR A 81 -1.37 -5.79 21.88
CA THR A 81 -0.27 -6.52 21.24
C THR A 81 -0.61 -6.96 19.82
N ASP A 82 -1.87 -7.28 19.51
CA ASP A 82 -2.33 -7.61 18.16
C ASP A 82 -2.20 -6.42 17.18
N MET A 83 -2.20 -5.17 17.67
CA MET A 83 -2.00 -3.99 16.82
C MET A 83 -0.54 -3.78 16.38
N ILE A 84 0.43 -4.44 17.00
CA ILE A 84 1.86 -4.16 16.79
C ILE A 84 2.28 -4.44 15.35
N THR A 85 1.78 -5.51 14.73
CA THR A 85 2.07 -5.81 13.31
C THR A 85 1.63 -4.65 12.41
N ALA A 86 0.43 -4.12 12.61
CA ALA A 86 -0.08 -3.01 11.81
C ALA A 86 0.65 -1.70 12.11
N LEU A 87 0.99 -1.42 13.37
CA LEU A 87 1.80 -0.25 13.74
C LEU A 87 3.18 -0.31 13.06
N TYR A 88 3.81 -1.49 13.02
CA TYR A 88 5.07 -1.69 12.31
C TYR A 88 4.92 -1.46 10.81
N SER A 89 3.91 -2.06 10.17
CA SER A 89 3.71 -1.90 8.73
C SER A 89 3.38 -0.45 8.34
N ALA A 90 2.55 0.21 9.12
CA ALA A 90 2.21 1.61 8.94
C ALA A 90 3.43 2.53 9.11
N SER A 91 4.25 2.29 10.14
CA SER A 91 5.51 3.02 10.37
C SER A 91 6.50 2.82 9.23
N ALA A 92 6.68 1.57 8.78
CA ALA A 92 7.58 1.23 7.70
C ALA A 92 7.20 1.92 6.38
N ASP A 93 5.91 2.06 6.08
CA ASP A 93 5.41 2.66 4.84
C ASP A 93 5.01 4.15 4.99
N SER A 94 5.25 4.76 6.15
CA SER A 94 4.91 6.17 6.42
C SER A 94 3.39 6.44 6.31
N ILE A 95 2.58 5.57 6.91
CA ILE A 95 1.12 5.65 6.92
C ILE A 95 0.64 6.07 8.30
N PRO A 96 -0.09 7.19 8.44
CA PRO A 96 -0.63 7.62 9.72
C PRO A 96 -1.88 6.80 10.06
N ILE A 97 -1.84 6.06 11.16
CA ILE A 97 -2.99 5.43 11.80
C ILE A 97 -2.99 5.74 13.30
N LEU A 98 -4.16 5.88 13.88
CA LEU A 98 -4.33 6.08 15.32
C LEU A 98 -4.84 4.79 15.95
N CYS A 99 -4.03 4.18 16.82
CA CYS A 99 -4.46 3.08 17.66
C CYS A 99 -4.77 3.60 19.07
N ILE A 100 -5.93 3.23 19.60
CA ILE A 100 -6.35 3.58 20.97
C ILE A 100 -6.66 2.30 21.72
N THR A 101 -5.95 2.09 22.85
CA THR A 101 -6.18 0.95 23.74
C THR A 101 -6.79 1.40 25.06
N GLY A 102 -7.62 0.53 25.63
CA GLY A 102 -7.99 0.63 27.03
C GLY A 102 -6.93 0.00 27.92
N GLN A 103 -6.88 0.41 29.19
CA GLN A 103 -5.90 -0.07 30.16
C GLN A 103 -6.54 -0.28 31.53
N ALA A 104 -5.88 -1.05 32.38
CA ALA A 104 -6.22 -1.17 33.81
C ALA A 104 -6.23 0.21 34.48
N PRO A 105 -7.03 0.41 35.54
CA PRO A 105 -7.02 1.66 36.32
C PRO A 105 -5.60 1.99 36.81
N ARG A 106 -5.25 3.29 36.86
CA ARG A 106 -3.91 3.79 37.26
C ARG A 106 -3.39 3.17 38.56
N ALA A 107 -4.28 2.98 39.56
CA ALA A 107 -3.91 2.38 40.83
C ALA A 107 -3.45 0.90 40.72
N ARG A 108 -3.71 0.24 39.61
CA ARG A 108 -3.39 -1.17 39.38
C ARG A 108 -2.30 -1.40 38.32
N LEU A 109 -1.82 -0.34 37.68
CA LEU A 109 -0.71 -0.43 36.75
C LEU A 109 0.54 -1.01 37.43
N HIS A 110 1.27 -1.87 36.75
CA HIS A 110 2.48 -2.56 37.26
C HIS A 110 2.25 -3.44 38.51
N LYS A 111 1.03 -3.93 38.71
CA LYS A 111 0.63 -4.74 39.89
C LYS A 111 -0.03 -6.08 39.48
N GLU A 112 0.36 -6.66 38.35
CA GLU A 112 -0.18 -7.94 37.85
C GLU A 112 -1.72 -7.94 37.71
N ASP A 113 -2.32 -6.79 37.36
CA ASP A 113 -3.75 -6.74 37.05
C ASP A 113 -4.04 -7.45 35.72
N PHE A 114 -5.22 -8.01 35.58
CA PHE A 114 -5.61 -8.77 34.41
C PHE A 114 -5.46 -7.92 33.14
N GLN A 115 -4.70 -8.42 32.18
CA GLN A 115 -4.41 -7.76 30.88
C GLN A 115 -3.72 -6.38 31.00
N ALA A 116 -3.10 -6.03 32.11
CA ALA A 116 -2.35 -4.78 32.30
C ALA A 116 -0.93 -4.89 31.71
N VAL A 117 -0.82 -4.94 30.42
CA VAL A 117 0.47 -4.96 29.72
C VAL A 117 1.01 -3.54 29.52
N ASP A 118 2.33 -3.37 29.58
CA ASP A 118 3.00 -2.10 29.21
C ASP A 118 3.04 -1.93 27.69
N ILE A 119 1.88 -1.64 27.13
CA ILE A 119 1.73 -1.49 25.67
C ILE A 119 2.47 -0.24 25.14
N GLU A 120 2.64 0.77 25.95
CA GLU A 120 3.42 1.96 25.61
C GLU A 120 4.86 1.58 25.24
N SER A 121 5.54 0.81 26.10
CA SER A 121 6.91 0.38 25.85
C SER A 121 7.01 -0.56 24.66
N ILE A 122 6.04 -1.46 24.47
CA ILE A 122 6.00 -2.38 23.33
C ILE A 122 5.83 -1.63 21.99
N ALA A 123 4.99 -0.60 21.94
CA ALA A 123 4.68 0.13 20.72
C ALA A 123 5.69 1.24 20.36
N LYS A 124 6.51 1.72 21.30
CA LYS A 124 7.49 2.80 21.07
C LYS A 124 8.36 2.61 19.83
N PRO A 125 8.97 1.45 19.57
CA PRO A 125 9.85 1.27 18.41
C PRO A 125 9.15 1.36 17.05
N VAL A 126 7.84 1.18 17.01
CA VAL A 126 7.04 1.09 15.77
C VAL A 126 6.05 2.23 15.60
N THR A 127 6.15 3.29 16.42
CA THR A 127 5.26 4.44 16.36
C THR A 127 6.03 5.76 16.41
N LYS A 128 5.41 6.84 15.99
CA LYS A 128 5.93 8.21 16.23
C LYS A 128 5.73 8.64 17.68
N MET A 129 4.70 8.11 18.31
CA MET A 129 4.40 8.32 19.72
C MET A 129 3.57 7.14 20.24
N ALA A 130 4.00 6.58 21.36
CA ALA A 130 3.17 5.72 22.18
C ALA A 130 3.11 6.33 23.57
N VAL A 131 1.93 6.44 24.16
CA VAL A 131 1.76 7.08 25.47
C VAL A 131 0.56 6.50 26.23
N THR A 132 0.78 6.16 27.49
CA THR A 132 -0.29 5.90 28.47
C THR A 132 -0.66 7.22 29.16
N VAL A 133 -1.88 7.69 28.94
CA VAL A 133 -2.32 8.98 29.46
C VAL A 133 -2.78 8.83 30.92
N LEU A 134 -1.97 9.28 31.85
CA LEU A 134 -2.25 9.14 33.28
C LEU A 134 -3.06 10.30 33.89
N GLU A 135 -3.09 11.44 33.21
CA GLU A 135 -3.83 12.61 33.67
C GLU A 135 -5.06 12.86 32.80
N PRO A 136 -6.29 12.74 33.35
CA PRO A 136 -7.53 12.84 32.56
C PRO A 136 -7.65 14.12 31.73
N ALA A 137 -7.24 15.26 32.29
CA ALA A 137 -7.31 16.57 31.64
C ALA A 137 -6.41 16.65 30.40
N LEU A 138 -5.42 15.75 30.26
CA LEU A 138 -4.51 15.70 29.10
C LEU A 138 -5.07 14.86 27.96
N VAL A 139 -6.15 14.10 28.10
CA VAL A 139 -6.68 13.23 27.02
C VAL A 139 -6.94 14.02 25.73
N PRO A 140 -7.67 15.15 25.72
CA PRO A 140 -7.88 15.93 24.51
C PRO A 140 -6.56 16.45 23.92
N ARG A 141 -5.63 16.87 24.77
CA ARG A 141 -4.33 17.40 24.34
C ARG A 141 -3.43 16.34 23.72
N MET A 142 -3.44 15.12 24.26
CA MET A 142 -2.65 14.01 23.72
C MET A 142 -3.20 13.55 22.36
N LEU A 143 -4.52 13.53 22.19
CA LEU A 143 -5.15 13.28 20.89
C LEU A 143 -4.79 14.37 19.87
N GLN A 144 -4.89 15.66 20.23
CA GLN A 144 -4.48 16.77 19.36
C GLN A 144 -3.01 16.63 18.94
N LYS A 145 -2.12 16.31 19.89
CA LYS A 145 -0.70 16.06 19.63
C LYS A 145 -0.49 14.85 18.71
N ALA A 146 -1.28 13.78 18.90
CA ALA A 146 -1.23 12.59 18.04
C ALA A 146 -1.50 12.94 16.58
N PHE A 147 -2.61 13.63 16.29
CA PHE A 147 -2.96 14.03 14.92
C PHE A 147 -1.92 14.98 14.33
N HIS A 148 -1.42 15.93 15.11
CA HIS A 148 -0.34 16.80 14.67
C HIS A 148 0.92 16.01 14.27
N LEU A 149 1.37 15.07 15.12
CA LEU A 149 2.54 14.24 14.86
C LEU A 149 2.35 13.32 13.65
N MET A 150 1.17 12.71 13.51
CA MET A 150 0.84 11.83 12.38
C MET A 150 0.93 12.55 11.04
N ARG A 151 0.59 13.84 11.00
CA ARG A 151 0.56 14.67 9.78
C ARG A 151 1.85 15.49 9.54
N SER A 152 2.68 15.69 10.57
CA SER A 152 3.89 16.54 10.49
C SER A 152 5.13 15.74 10.10
N GLY A 153 6.00 16.32 9.26
CA GLY A 153 7.19 15.65 8.77
C GLY A 153 6.84 14.33 8.08
N ARG A 154 7.67 13.30 8.24
CA ARG A 154 7.37 11.96 7.74
C ARG A 154 6.13 11.41 8.47
N PRO A 155 5.02 11.07 7.77
CA PRO A 155 3.85 10.50 8.41
C PRO A 155 4.14 9.16 9.10
N GLY A 156 3.33 8.80 10.09
CA GLY A 156 3.48 7.52 10.78
C GLY A 156 2.44 7.33 11.88
N PRO A 157 2.34 6.12 12.44
CA PRO A 157 1.31 5.74 13.38
C PRO A 157 1.56 6.27 14.80
N VAL A 158 0.49 6.36 15.56
CA VAL A 158 0.49 6.72 17.00
C VAL A 158 -0.37 5.73 17.78
N LEU A 159 0.07 5.39 19.00
CA LEU A 159 -0.72 4.64 19.96
C LEU A 159 -1.00 5.51 21.20
N ILE A 160 -2.26 5.55 21.61
CA ILE A 160 -2.70 6.17 22.87
C ILE A 160 -3.36 5.11 23.73
N ASP A 161 -2.83 4.91 24.93
CA ASP A 161 -3.33 3.97 25.92
C ASP A 161 -4.06 4.73 27.04
N LEU A 162 -5.31 4.33 27.33
CA LEU A 162 -6.21 5.06 28.23
C LEU A 162 -6.64 4.19 29.41
N PRO A 163 -6.09 4.41 30.63
CA PRO A 163 -6.56 3.74 31.82
C PRO A 163 -8.07 3.97 32.07
N PHE A 164 -8.76 2.94 32.56
CA PHE A 164 -10.22 2.95 32.71
C PHE A 164 -10.72 4.12 33.56
N ASP A 165 -10.05 4.40 34.66
CA ASP A 165 -10.41 5.52 35.57
C ASP A 165 -10.13 6.89 34.93
N VAL A 166 -9.13 6.99 34.03
CA VAL A 166 -8.87 8.20 33.25
C VAL A 166 -9.98 8.44 32.23
N GLN A 167 -10.45 7.39 31.57
CA GLN A 167 -11.57 7.47 30.63
C GLN A 167 -12.84 8.03 31.30
N MET A 168 -13.11 7.61 32.54
CA MET A 168 -14.33 7.94 33.29
C MET A 168 -14.25 9.27 34.05
N ALA A 169 -13.06 9.80 34.26
CA ALA A 169 -12.88 11.03 35.03
C ALA A 169 -13.53 12.24 34.33
N GLU A 170 -14.15 13.10 35.12
CA GLU A 170 -14.67 14.38 34.64
C GLU A 170 -13.55 15.40 34.47
N ILE A 171 -13.58 16.12 33.38
CA ILE A 171 -12.67 17.21 33.02
C ILE A 171 -13.44 18.43 32.54
N GLU A 172 -12.80 19.59 32.60
CA GLU A 172 -13.31 20.79 31.96
C GLU A 172 -12.79 20.85 30.49
N PHE A 173 -13.70 20.86 29.53
CA PHE A 173 -13.37 20.97 28.12
C PHE A 173 -14.40 21.82 27.39
N ASP A 174 -13.94 22.59 26.40
CA ASP A 174 -14.80 23.41 25.56
C ASP A 174 -14.53 23.07 24.09
N PRO A 175 -15.43 22.32 23.43
CA PRO A 175 -15.29 21.96 22.02
C PRO A 175 -15.18 23.16 21.07
N GLU A 176 -15.76 24.31 21.43
CA GLU A 176 -15.75 25.49 20.58
C GLU A 176 -14.37 26.17 20.51
N THR A 177 -13.55 25.97 21.56
CA THR A 177 -12.19 26.50 21.59
C THR A 177 -11.16 25.57 20.97
N TYR A 178 -11.55 24.34 20.63
CA TYR A 178 -10.66 23.37 20.02
C TYR A 178 -10.46 23.63 18.53
N SER A 179 -9.21 23.58 18.09
CA SER A 179 -8.83 23.56 16.68
C SER A 179 -7.67 22.57 16.44
N PRO A 180 -7.65 21.87 15.30
CA PRO A 180 -6.50 21.07 14.91
C PRO A 180 -5.22 21.91 14.82
N LEU A 181 -4.08 21.33 15.20
CA LEU A 181 -2.79 21.96 15.02
C LEU A 181 -2.35 21.88 13.55
N VAL A 182 -1.79 22.97 13.03
CA VAL A 182 -1.25 23.01 11.65
C VAL A 182 -0.07 22.04 11.55
N PRO A 183 -0.05 21.12 10.58
CA PRO A 183 1.07 20.21 10.40
C PRO A 183 2.32 20.95 9.94
N TYR A 184 3.48 20.52 10.42
CA TYR A 184 4.76 21.00 9.93
C TYR A 184 5.22 20.18 8.73
N LYS A 185 5.60 20.87 7.63
CA LYS A 185 6.18 20.28 6.44
C LYS A 185 7.43 21.08 6.04
N PRO A 186 8.60 20.44 5.89
CA PRO A 186 9.80 21.12 5.44
C PRO A 186 9.66 21.52 3.97
N CYS A 187 10.24 22.67 3.62
CA CYS A 187 10.29 23.20 2.24
C CYS A 187 11.73 23.37 1.79
N ALA A 188 12.00 23.10 0.51
CA ALA A 188 13.25 23.40 -0.12
C ALA A 188 13.48 24.91 -0.25
N THR A 189 14.73 25.33 -0.35
CA THR A 189 15.08 26.70 -0.74
C THR A 189 15.14 26.84 -2.26
N GLN A 190 14.90 28.04 -2.79
CA GLN A 190 14.99 28.28 -4.24
C GLN A 190 16.37 27.91 -4.79
N ALA A 191 17.46 28.19 -4.06
CA ALA A 191 18.81 27.82 -4.48
C ALA A 191 19.01 26.30 -4.62
N GLN A 192 18.39 25.49 -3.75
CA GLN A 192 18.41 24.03 -3.87
C GLN A 192 17.64 23.57 -5.11
N ILE A 193 16.48 24.15 -5.38
CA ILE A 193 15.66 23.84 -6.56
C ILE A 193 16.39 24.21 -7.84
N ASP A 194 17.00 25.40 -7.90
CA ASP A 194 17.77 25.86 -9.07
C ASP A 194 18.95 24.93 -9.34
N LYS A 195 19.66 24.49 -8.29
CA LYS A 195 20.76 23.51 -8.42
C LYS A 195 20.25 22.15 -8.91
N ALA A 196 19.13 21.67 -8.40
CA ALA A 196 18.51 20.41 -8.83
C ALA A 196 18.15 20.45 -10.31
N LEU A 197 17.50 21.54 -10.77
CA LEU A 197 17.16 21.73 -12.18
C LEU A 197 18.40 21.90 -13.06
N ALA A 198 19.44 22.60 -12.59
CA ALA A 198 20.69 22.71 -13.33
C ALA A 198 21.35 21.34 -13.55
N MET A 199 21.38 20.47 -12.53
CA MET A 199 21.86 19.09 -12.69
C MET A 199 21.00 18.30 -13.68
N LEU A 200 19.69 18.49 -13.61
CA LEU A 200 18.75 17.84 -14.51
C LEU A 200 18.92 18.32 -15.96
N CYS A 201 19.17 19.61 -16.19
CA CYS A 201 19.43 20.15 -17.52
C CYS A 201 20.78 19.68 -18.11
N GLN A 202 21.78 19.38 -17.27
CA GLN A 202 23.08 18.85 -17.70
C GLN A 202 23.05 17.37 -18.07
N ALA A 203 22.08 16.62 -17.57
CA ALA A 203 21.94 15.19 -17.84
C ALA A 203 21.40 14.93 -19.25
N GLU A 204 21.98 13.96 -19.94
CA GLU A 204 21.53 13.52 -21.27
C GLU A 204 20.41 12.48 -21.15
N ARG A 205 20.47 11.60 -20.15
CA ARG A 205 19.60 10.45 -19.93
C ARG A 205 19.01 10.42 -18.51
N PRO A 206 18.36 11.51 -18.06
CA PRO A 206 17.82 11.57 -16.70
C PRO A 206 16.60 10.68 -16.54
N LEU A 207 16.37 10.23 -15.29
CA LEU A 207 15.16 9.53 -14.86
C LEU A 207 14.61 10.15 -13.59
N ILE A 208 13.29 10.33 -13.51
CA ILE A 208 12.59 10.61 -12.25
C ILE A 208 12.26 9.29 -11.58
N ILE A 209 12.69 9.12 -10.32
CA ILE A 209 12.32 7.97 -9.47
C ILE A 209 11.24 8.42 -8.50
N ALA A 210 9.99 8.12 -8.82
CA ALA A 210 8.82 8.53 -8.02
C ALA A 210 8.53 7.51 -6.92
N GLY A 211 8.77 7.89 -5.66
CA GLY A 211 8.52 7.05 -4.50
C GLY A 211 7.12 7.19 -3.91
N GLY A 212 6.83 6.41 -2.85
CA GLY A 212 5.57 6.49 -2.10
C GLY A 212 5.31 7.86 -1.46
N GLY A 213 6.35 8.67 -1.26
CA GLY A 213 6.22 10.04 -0.78
C GLY A 213 5.44 10.94 -1.73
N VAL A 214 5.53 10.71 -3.05
CA VAL A 214 4.73 11.43 -4.06
C VAL A 214 3.25 11.13 -3.89
N ILE A 215 2.90 9.86 -3.68
CA ILE A 215 1.51 9.43 -3.42
C ILE A 215 1.01 9.96 -2.07
N ASN A 216 1.83 9.87 -1.01
CA ASN A 216 1.43 10.29 0.33
C ASN A 216 1.24 11.82 0.42
N ALA A 217 2.05 12.60 -0.31
CA ALA A 217 1.93 14.05 -0.40
C ALA A 217 0.82 14.53 -1.36
N ASP A 218 0.11 13.60 -2.01
CA ASP A 218 -0.92 13.91 -3.02
C ASP A 218 -0.37 14.82 -4.14
N ALA A 219 0.80 14.45 -4.68
CA ALA A 219 1.60 15.26 -5.59
C ALA A 219 1.88 14.58 -6.96
N ALA A 220 1.07 13.57 -7.31
CA ALA A 220 1.23 12.83 -8.56
C ALA A 220 1.00 13.72 -9.79
N ASP A 221 0.04 14.66 -9.72
CA ASP A 221 -0.25 15.68 -10.72
C ASP A 221 0.97 16.56 -11.03
N LEU A 222 1.60 17.07 -9.99
CA LEU A 222 2.79 17.92 -10.11
C LEU A 222 4.01 17.15 -10.61
N MET A 223 4.17 15.90 -10.19
CA MET A 223 5.25 15.04 -10.66
C MET A 223 5.10 14.74 -12.16
N GLN A 224 3.90 14.41 -12.61
CA GLN A 224 3.61 14.21 -14.02
C GLN A 224 3.85 15.50 -14.82
N GLU A 225 3.37 16.64 -14.34
CA GLU A 225 3.58 17.95 -14.98
C GLU A 225 5.08 18.28 -15.12
N LEU A 226 5.89 18.03 -14.07
CA LEU A 226 7.34 18.21 -14.15
C LEU A 226 7.97 17.31 -15.22
N ALA A 227 7.57 16.04 -15.25
CA ALA A 227 8.06 15.06 -16.23
C ALA A 227 7.73 15.50 -17.67
N GLU A 228 6.52 15.98 -17.92
CA GLU A 228 6.05 16.45 -19.21
C GLU A 228 6.79 17.72 -19.67
N ILE A 229 6.92 18.74 -18.79
CA ILE A 229 7.63 19.98 -19.12
C ILE A 229 9.09 19.71 -19.48
N CYS A 230 9.76 18.85 -18.73
CA CYS A 230 11.18 18.54 -18.90
C CYS A 230 11.43 17.37 -19.87
N ASN A 231 10.39 16.72 -20.37
CA ASN A 231 10.43 15.52 -21.22
C ASN A 231 11.35 14.42 -20.64
N ILE A 232 11.05 13.98 -19.40
CA ILE A 232 11.87 13.03 -18.66
C ILE A 232 11.07 11.77 -18.35
N PRO A 233 11.60 10.57 -18.68
CA PRO A 233 10.96 9.32 -18.29
C PRO A 233 10.91 9.13 -16.76
N VAL A 234 9.82 8.50 -16.30
CA VAL A 234 9.51 8.27 -14.89
C VAL A 234 9.53 6.78 -14.58
N ILE A 235 10.22 6.43 -13.51
CA ILE A 235 10.21 5.11 -12.88
C ILE A 235 9.51 5.22 -11.53
N PRO A 236 8.27 4.80 -11.40
CA PRO A 236 7.67 4.67 -10.08
C PRO A 236 8.31 3.51 -9.31
N THR A 237 8.52 3.69 -8.01
CA THR A 237 8.77 2.54 -7.13
C THR A 237 7.46 1.79 -6.90
N LEU A 238 7.51 0.57 -6.34
CA LEU A 238 6.29 -0.19 -6.03
C LEU A 238 5.27 0.64 -5.22
N MET A 239 5.74 1.45 -4.26
CA MET A 239 4.89 2.31 -3.44
C MET A 239 4.52 3.64 -4.11
N GLY A 240 5.19 4.00 -5.18
CA GLY A 240 4.91 5.17 -6.02
C GLY A 240 4.08 4.85 -7.27
N TRP A 241 3.70 3.59 -7.46
CA TRP A 241 2.97 3.16 -8.65
C TRP A 241 1.61 3.84 -8.76
N GLY A 242 1.29 4.34 -9.94
CA GLY A 242 0.14 5.21 -10.20
C GLY A 242 0.44 6.71 -10.06
N SER A 243 1.68 7.10 -9.71
CA SER A 243 2.09 8.52 -9.77
C SER A 243 2.17 9.05 -11.21
N ILE A 244 2.30 8.16 -12.17
CA ILE A 244 2.12 8.39 -13.61
C ILE A 244 1.32 7.20 -14.15
N PRO A 245 0.35 7.41 -15.08
CA PRO A 245 -0.39 6.30 -15.69
C PRO A 245 0.53 5.34 -16.46
N ASP A 246 0.27 4.04 -16.40
CA ASP A 246 1.12 3.03 -17.08
C ASP A 246 1.13 3.16 -18.60
N ASP A 247 0.09 3.75 -19.19
CA ASP A 247 -0.01 4.03 -20.63
C ASP A 247 0.62 5.38 -21.04
N HIS A 248 1.12 6.16 -20.08
CA HIS A 248 1.76 7.43 -20.38
C HIS A 248 3.07 7.23 -21.16
N PRO A 249 3.37 8.05 -22.20
CA PRO A 249 4.60 7.92 -22.99
C PRO A 249 5.90 8.01 -22.17
N LEU A 250 5.88 8.74 -21.05
CA LEU A 250 7.02 8.89 -20.17
C LEU A 250 7.10 7.82 -19.06
N MET A 251 6.14 6.88 -18.98
CA MET A 251 6.20 5.76 -18.03
C MET A 251 7.26 4.74 -18.48
N ALA A 252 8.40 4.71 -17.80
CA ALA A 252 9.55 3.88 -18.14
C ALA A 252 9.56 2.50 -17.46
N GLY A 253 8.52 2.16 -16.72
CA GLY A 253 8.38 0.90 -15.97
C GLY A 253 8.96 0.95 -14.57
N MET A 254 8.68 -0.07 -13.77
CA MET A 254 9.24 -0.22 -12.43
C MET A 254 10.60 -0.92 -12.48
N VAL A 255 11.43 -0.62 -11.49
CA VAL A 255 12.79 -1.17 -11.32
C VAL A 255 12.87 -1.99 -10.04
N GLY A 256 13.69 -3.02 -10.05
CA GLY A 256 13.98 -3.82 -8.86
C GLY A 256 14.35 -5.26 -9.14
N LEU A 257 14.49 -6.01 -8.07
CA LEU A 257 14.91 -7.42 -8.09
C LEU A 257 13.74 -8.40 -8.31
N GLN A 258 12.51 -7.97 -8.03
CA GLN A 258 11.33 -8.82 -8.02
C GLN A 258 10.13 -8.16 -8.68
N THR A 259 9.79 -6.93 -8.27
CA THR A 259 8.60 -6.20 -8.74
C THR A 259 8.94 -5.26 -9.90
N SER A 260 9.70 -5.75 -10.87
CA SER A 260 10.26 -4.94 -11.96
C SER A 260 9.73 -5.34 -13.33
N HIS A 261 9.71 -4.37 -14.22
CA HIS A 261 9.62 -4.61 -15.65
C HIS A 261 11.02 -4.78 -16.24
N ARG A 262 11.21 -5.71 -17.19
CA ARG A 262 12.51 -5.90 -17.87
C ARG A 262 13.01 -4.60 -18.49
N TYR A 263 12.11 -3.88 -19.17
CA TYR A 263 12.42 -2.59 -19.79
C TYR A 263 12.76 -1.51 -18.75
N GLY A 264 12.18 -1.56 -17.53
CA GLY A 264 12.49 -0.64 -16.46
C GLY A 264 13.93 -0.79 -15.97
N ASN A 265 14.37 -2.03 -15.67
CA ASN A 265 15.76 -2.29 -15.29
C ASN A 265 16.73 -1.87 -16.39
N ALA A 266 16.44 -2.24 -17.65
CA ALA A 266 17.28 -1.87 -18.80
C ALA A 266 17.36 -0.35 -19.00
N THR A 267 16.27 0.38 -18.77
CA THR A 267 16.24 1.84 -18.86
C THR A 267 17.04 2.49 -17.75
N LEU A 268 16.91 2.02 -16.49
CA LEU A 268 17.71 2.55 -15.38
C LEU A 268 19.20 2.34 -15.63
N LEU A 269 19.60 1.15 -16.09
CA LEU A 269 21.02 0.84 -16.36
C LEU A 269 21.63 1.73 -17.45
N ALA A 270 20.83 2.29 -18.35
CA ALA A 270 21.26 3.18 -19.42
C ALA A 270 21.20 4.68 -19.06
N SER A 271 20.70 5.04 -17.88
CA SER A 271 20.57 6.43 -17.43
C SER A 271 21.88 7.01 -16.91
N ASP A 272 21.94 8.33 -16.79
CA ASP A 272 23.10 9.08 -16.24
C ASP A 272 22.75 9.91 -14.99
N LEU A 273 21.45 10.13 -14.71
CA LEU A 273 21.00 10.85 -13.53
C LEU A 273 19.71 10.23 -12.97
N LEU A 274 19.68 10.01 -11.66
CA LEU A 274 18.54 9.57 -10.87
C LEU A 274 18.01 10.73 -10.04
N PHE A 275 16.80 11.19 -10.39
CA PHE A 275 16.12 12.26 -9.67
C PHE A 275 15.05 11.67 -8.75
N GLY A 276 15.46 11.29 -7.53
CA GLY A 276 14.62 10.61 -6.56
C GLY A 276 13.74 11.54 -5.76
N ILE A 277 12.43 11.31 -5.74
CA ILE A 277 11.43 12.10 -5.00
C ILE A 277 10.63 11.18 -4.09
N GLY A 278 10.76 11.39 -2.77
CA GLY A 278 9.96 10.67 -1.77
C GLY A 278 10.16 9.15 -1.79
N ASN A 279 11.38 8.69 -2.01
CA ASN A 279 11.75 7.27 -1.97
C ASN A 279 12.89 7.04 -0.98
N ARG A 280 12.99 5.79 -0.48
CA ARG A 280 13.96 5.41 0.56
C ARG A 280 15.07 4.52 0.04
N TRP A 281 15.13 4.26 -1.24
CA TRP A 281 16.12 3.38 -1.87
C TRP A 281 16.12 1.97 -1.24
N ALA A 282 14.91 1.38 -1.07
CA ALA A 282 14.77 0.05 -0.48
C ALA A 282 15.50 -1.01 -1.32
N ASN A 283 16.11 -2.00 -0.67
CA ASN A 283 16.95 -3.01 -1.33
C ASN A 283 16.24 -3.82 -2.42
N ARG A 284 14.93 -4.07 -2.28
CA ARG A 284 14.15 -4.76 -3.34
C ARG A 284 14.03 -3.93 -4.62
N HIS A 285 14.15 -2.61 -4.51
CA HIS A 285 14.18 -1.68 -5.65
C HIS A 285 15.60 -1.49 -6.18
N THR A 286 16.60 -1.30 -5.31
CA THR A 286 17.96 -1.00 -5.75
C THR A 286 18.78 -2.23 -6.11
N GLY A 287 18.59 -3.34 -5.39
CA GLY A 287 19.56 -4.42 -5.37
C GLY A 287 20.89 -3.92 -4.81
N SER A 288 22.01 -4.27 -5.44
CA SER A 288 23.32 -3.72 -5.14
C SER A 288 23.34 -2.22 -5.40
N VAL A 289 23.61 -1.44 -4.35
CA VAL A 289 23.69 0.03 -4.44
C VAL A 289 24.80 0.46 -5.38
N GLU A 290 25.90 -0.27 -5.40
CA GLU A 290 27.04 0.01 -6.28
C GLU A 290 26.63 -0.07 -7.76
N LYS A 291 25.91 -1.11 -8.17
CA LYS A 291 25.38 -1.23 -9.54
C LYS A 291 24.26 -0.25 -9.83
N TYR A 292 23.40 -0.01 -8.84
CA TYR A 292 22.28 0.90 -8.98
C TYR A 292 22.74 2.35 -9.22
N VAL A 293 23.76 2.80 -8.50
CA VAL A 293 24.33 4.15 -8.66
C VAL A 293 25.35 4.17 -9.80
N ALA A 294 26.32 3.27 -9.82
CA ALA A 294 27.46 3.26 -10.75
C ALA A 294 28.03 4.68 -10.97
N ASP A 295 28.07 5.16 -12.21
CA ASP A 295 28.53 6.51 -12.57
C ASP A 295 27.39 7.56 -12.62
N ARG A 296 26.17 7.20 -12.18
CA ARG A 296 24.99 8.07 -12.23
C ARG A 296 25.07 9.14 -11.15
N LYS A 297 24.69 10.35 -11.52
CA LYS A 297 24.43 11.41 -10.54
C LYS A 297 23.11 11.15 -9.81
N VAL A 298 23.03 11.52 -8.54
CA VAL A 298 21.85 11.31 -7.72
C VAL A 298 21.39 12.62 -7.07
N VAL A 299 20.17 13.02 -7.36
CA VAL A 299 19.43 14.02 -6.59
C VAL A 299 18.42 13.28 -5.72
N HIS A 300 18.35 13.60 -4.44
CA HIS A 300 17.42 12.94 -3.50
C HIS A 300 16.60 13.98 -2.73
N ILE A 301 15.30 14.00 -2.96
CA ILE A 301 14.32 14.83 -2.24
C ILE A 301 13.50 13.92 -1.33
N ASP A 302 13.60 14.16 -0.02
CA ASP A 302 12.82 13.41 0.97
C ASP A 302 12.39 14.32 2.13
N ILE A 303 11.23 14.03 2.71
CA ILE A 303 10.69 14.80 3.85
C ILE A 303 11.48 14.55 5.14
N GLU A 304 12.15 13.41 5.24
CA GLU A 304 12.85 12.94 6.43
C GLU A 304 14.36 13.12 6.26
N ALA A 305 14.92 14.05 7.02
CA ALA A 305 16.36 14.38 6.93
C ALA A 305 17.28 13.15 7.10
N THR A 306 16.89 12.19 7.93
CA THR A 306 17.67 10.98 8.20
C THR A 306 17.66 9.96 7.04
N GLN A 307 16.85 10.16 6.02
CA GLN A 307 16.86 9.34 4.81
C GLN A 307 17.92 9.82 3.80
N ILE A 308 18.25 11.11 3.81
CA ILE A 308 19.29 11.66 2.92
C ILE A 308 20.65 11.07 3.28
N GLY A 309 21.26 10.36 2.35
CA GLY A 309 22.55 9.70 2.54
C GLY A 309 22.51 8.37 3.32
N ARG A 310 21.32 7.89 3.72
CA ARG A 310 21.21 6.66 4.51
C ARG A 310 21.55 5.38 3.72
N VAL A 311 21.13 5.30 2.47
CA VAL A 311 21.40 4.16 1.58
C VAL A 311 22.30 4.58 0.43
N ILE A 312 21.96 5.67 -0.24
CA ILE A 312 22.73 6.25 -1.35
C ILE A 312 23.19 7.65 -0.91
N CYS A 313 24.50 7.93 -1.02
CA CYS A 313 25.01 9.27 -0.82
C CYS A 313 24.70 10.11 -2.07
N PRO A 314 23.77 11.07 -2.03
CA PRO A 314 23.40 11.82 -3.21
C PRO A 314 24.41 12.94 -3.51
N ASP A 315 24.55 13.33 -4.80
CA ASP A 315 25.26 14.54 -5.21
C ASP A 315 24.52 15.80 -4.73
N LEU A 316 23.21 15.73 -4.59
CA LEU A 316 22.38 16.77 -4.01
C LEU A 316 21.24 16.17 -3.18
N GLY A 317 21.28 16.39 -1.86
CA GLY A 317 20.21 16.06 -0.93
C GLY A 317 19.35 17.28 -0.60
N ILE A 318 18.02 17.12 -0.61
CA ILE A 318 17.06 18.18 -0.29
C ILE A 318 16.04 17.66 0.70
N VAL A 319 15.94 18.27 1.87
CA VAL A 319 14.90 17.95 2.86
C VAL A 319 13.66 18.79 2.56
N SER A 320 12.62 18.17 2.00
CA SER A 320 11.37 18.83 1.65
C SER A 320 10.21 17.83 1.56
N ASP A 321 9.02 18.29 1.89
CA ASP A 321 7.78 17.61 1.47
C ASP A 321 7.75 17.51 -0.06
N ALA A 322 7.30 16.37 -0.60
CA ALA A 322 7.33 16.13 -2.04
C ALA A 322 6.45 17.12 -2.82
N ARG A 323 5.26 17.49 -2.28
CA ARG A 323 4.37 18.45 -2.94
C ARG A 323 4.99 19.85 -2.96
N GLU A 324 5.55 20.30 -1.84
CA GLU A 324 6.21 21.62 -1.75
C GLU A 324 7.40 21.71 -2.70
N ALA A 325 8.25 20.68 -2.75
CA ALA A 325 9.37 20.65 -3.69
C ALA A 325 8.91 20.63 -5.16
N LEU A 326 7.89 19.80 -5.48
CA LEU A 326 7.36 19.68 -6.84
C LEU A 326 6.71 20.98 -7.32
N LEU A 327 5.98 21.70 -6.46
CA LEU A 327 5.44 23.03 -6.81
C LEU A 327 6.55 23.98 -7.25
N MET A 328 7.63 24.07 -6.48
CA MET A 328 8.77 24.94 -6.81
C MET A 328 9.51 24.48 -8.06
N LEU A 329 9.68 23.16 -8.24
CA LEU A 329 10.33 22.57 -9.43
C LEU A 329 9.52 22.86 -10.70
N VAL A 330 8.20 22.65 -10.67
CA VAL A 330 7.29 22.90 -11.81
C VAL A 330 7.33 24.38 -12.20
N GLU A 331 7.21 25.31 -11.24
CA GLU A 331 7.28 26.73 -11.53
C GLU A 331 8.62 27.15 -12.14
N SER A 332 9.73 26.59 -11.62
CA SER A 332 11.07 26.90 -12.15
C SER A 332 11.31 26.25 -13.51
N ALA A 333 10.81 25.04 -13.75
CA ALA A 333 10.87 24.36 -15.05
C ALA A 333 10.07 25.12 -16.11
N LYS A 334 8.87 25.65 -15.78
CA LYS A 334 8.07 26.50 -16.67
C LYS A 334 8.85 27.77 -17.09
N ARG A 335 9.60 28.37 -16.17
CA ARG A 335 10.45 29.54 -16.52
C ARG A 335 11.58 29.18 -17.49
N LEU A 336 12.21 28.02 -17.32
CA LEU A 336 13.24 27.52 -18.25
C LEU A 336 12.63 27.17 -19.61
N PHE A 337 11.49 26.49 -19.62
CA PHE A 337 10.77 26.16 -20.85
C PHE A 337 10.43 27.42 -21.67
N ALA A 338 9.88 28.44 -21.03
CA ALA A 338 9.52 29.71 -21.68
C ALA A 338 10.72 30.45 -22.29
N LYS A 339 11.94 30.22 -21.78
CA LYS A 339 13.18 30.76 -22.32
C LYS A 339 13.82 29.90 -23.40
N GLY A 340 13.35 28.67 -23.61
CA GLY A 340 13.98 27.72 -24.50
C GLY A 340 15.26 27.10 -23.94
N ASP A 341 15.44 27.13 -22.60
CA ASP A 341 16.65 26.66 -21.92
C ASP A 341 16.60 25.16 -21.54
N LEU A 342 15.49 24.45 -21.82
CA LEU A 342 15.39 23.01 -21.58
C LEU A 342 15.99 22.21 -22.73
N PRO A 343 16.82 21.18 -22.44
CA PRO A 343 17.37 20.31 -23.49
C PRO A 343 16.29 19.43 -24.12
N ASN A 344 16.46 19.17 -25.43
CA ASN A 344 15.65 18.17 -26.13
C ASN A 344 16.08 16.76 -25.69
N ARG A 345 15.09 15.89 -25.37
CA ARG A 345 15.29 14.49 -24.95
C ARG A 345 14.43 13.49 -25.74
N ASP A 346 13.96 13.87 -26.91
CA ASP A 346 13.09 13.02 -27.72
C ASP A 346 13.74 11.68 -28.03
N ASP A 347 15.05 11.66 -28.34
CA ASP A 347 15.80 10.43 -28.61
C ASP A 347 15.86 9.51 -27.36
N TRP A 348 16.06 10.08 -26.18
CA TRP A 348 16.08 9.31 -24.93
C TRP A 348 14.70 8.72 -24.62
N VAL A 349 13.64 9.49 -24.76
CA VAL A 349 12.25 9.01 -24.58
C VAL A 349 11.91 7.94 -25.62
N ALA A 350 12.31 8.13 -26.88
CA ALA A 350 12.12 7.13 -27.94
C ALA A 350 12.84 5.81 -27.61
N GLU A 351 14.08 5.87 -27.12
CA GLU A 351 14.86 4.70 -26.69
C GLU A 351 14.17 3.96 -25.54
N CYS A 352 13.61 4.69 -24.55
CA CYS A 352 12.84 4.09 -23.44
C CYS A 352 11.57 3.39 -23.94
N ASN A 353 10.83 4.02 -24.85
CA ASN A 353 9.62 3.43 -25.45
C ASN A 353 9.95 2.21 -26.33
N GLN A 354 11.08 2.21 -27.05
CA GLN A 354 11.53 1.05 -27.78
C GLN A 354 11.83 -0.14 -26.85
N ARG A 355 12.51 0.10 -25.70
CA ARG A 355 12.72 -0.94 -24.69
C ARG A 355 11.39 -1.46 -24.15
N LYS A 356 10.45 -0.56 -23.85
CA LYS A 356 9.10 -0.94 -23.39
C LYS A 356 8.41 -1.86 -24.40
N ALA A 357 8.50 -1.56 -25.70
CA ALA A 357 7.89 -2.36 -26.74
C ALA A 357 8.56 -3.74 -26.97
N THR A 358 9.88 -3.86 -26.75
CA THR A 358 10.65 -5.06 -27.10
C THR A 358 10.93 -6.00 -25.92
N LEU A 359 10.80 -5.53 -24.69
CA LEU A 359 11.16 -6.28 -23.48
C LEU A 359 9.94 -6.63 -22.61
N LEU A 360 8.74 -6.69 -23.17
CA LEU A 360 7.55 -7.14 -22.45
C LEU A 360 7.63 -8.64 -22.18
N ARG A 361 7.19 -9.06 -20.99
CA ARG A 361 6.98 -10.48 -20.67
C ARG A 361 5.73 -10.99 -21.37
N LYS A 362 5.75 -12.25 -21.80
CA LYS A 362 4.54 -12.93 -22.28
C LYS A 362 3.58 -13.11 -21.10
N THR A 363 2.30 -12.82 -21.31
CA THR A 363 1.24 -12.95 -20.29
C THR A 363 0.15 -13.93 -20.70
N HIS A 364 -0.05 -14.10 -22.02
CA HIS A 364 -1.07 -15.00 -22.54
C HIS A 364 -0.60 -16.45 -22.54
N PHE A 365 -1.25 -17.26 -21.70
CA PHE A 365 -1.01 -18.69 -21.54
C PHE A 365 -2.36 -19.42 -21.46
N ASP A 366 -2.51 -20.48 -22.27
CA ASP A 366 -3.75 -21.29 -22.33
C ASP A 366 -3.56 -22.68 -21.71
N GLU A 367 -2.43 -22.90 -21.03
CA GLU A 367 -2.12 -24.17 -20.38
C GLU A 367 -3.00 -24.42 -19.14
N VAL A 368 -3.29 -25.69 -18.89
CA VAL A 368 -3.94 -26.19 -17.68
C VAL A 368 -2.96 -27.12 -16.95
N PRO A 369 -2.69 -26.89 -15.65
CA PRO A 369 -3.24 -25.89 -14.73
C PRO A 369 -2.89 -24.45 -15.11
N VAL A 370 -3.73 -23.50 -14.66
CA VAL A 370 -3.62 -22.08 -15.00
C VAL A 370 -2.29 -21.47 -14.55
N LYS A 371 -1.64 -20.74 -15.45
CA LYS A 371 -0.46 -19.92 -15.12
C LYS A 371 -0.88 -18.55 -14.53
N PRO A 372 -0.20 -18.04 -13.49
CA PRO A 372 -0.62 -16.80 -12.83
C PRO A 372 -0.65 -15.59 -13.77
N HIS A 373 0.24 -15.50 -14.75
CA HIS A 373 0.28 -14.39 -15.71
C HIS A 373 -1.03 -14.23 -16.49
N ARG A 374 -1.68 -15.36 -16.85
CA ARG A 374 -2.99 -15.34 -17.52
C ARG A 374 -4.06 -14.72 -16.63
N VAL A 375 -4.00 -14.94 -15.31
CA VAL A 375 -4.95 -14.33 -14.37
C VAL A 375 -4.84 -12.80 -14.41
N TYR A 376 -3.62 -12.28 -14.39
CA TYR A 376 -3.39 -10.83 -14.34
C TYR A 376 -3.68 -10.16 -15.69
N GLU A 377 -3.44 -10.85 -16.80
CA GLU A 377 -3.89 -10.40 -18.12
C GLU A 377 -5.41 -10.22 -18.13
N GLU A 378 -6.16 -11.21 -17.65
CA GLU A 378 -7.62 -11.12 -17.59
C GLU A 378 -8.12 -10.07 -16.57
N MET A 379 -7.38 -9.86 -15.46
CA MET A 379 -7.67 -8.76 -14.54
C MET A 379 -7.55 -7.41 -15.22
N ASN A 380 -6.47 -7.16 -15.96
CA ASN A 380 -6.28 -5.93 -16.75
C ASN A 380 -7.45 -5.73 -17.73
N ARG A 381 -7.81 -6.80 -18.46
CA ARG A 381 -8.84 -6.75 -19.49
C ARG A 381 -10.24 -6.49 -18.94
N VAL A 382 -10.62 -7.15 -17.83
CA VAL A 382 -11.99 -7.09 -17.28
C VAL A 382 -12.18 -5.91 -16.34
N PHE A 383 -11.21 -5.62 -15.47
CA PHE A 383 -11.39 -4.59 -14.47
C PHE A 383 -11.03 -3.18 -14.97
N GLY A 384 -10.15 -3.08 -15.95
CA GLY A 384 -9.82 -1.83 -16.66
C GLY A 384 -9.10 -0.80 -15.79
N ALA A 385 -9.03 0.43 -16.30
CA ALA A 385 -8.23 1.53 -15.72
C ALA A 385 -8.75 2.06 -14.37
N ASP A 386 -9.99 1.75 -13.99
CA ASP A 386 -10.59 2.19 -12.73
C ASP A 386 -10.35 1.21 -11.56
N ALA A 387 -9.71 0.07 -11.82
CA ALA A 387 -9.42 -0.91 -10.79
C ALA A 387 -8.46 -0.35 -9.73
N CYS A 388 -8.84 -0.51 -8.47
CA CYS A 388 -7.98 -0.25 -7.32
C CYS A 388 -7.52 -1.59 -6.74
N TYR A 389 -6.29 -1.95 -7.00
CA TYR A 389 -5.71 -3.20 -6.54
C TYR A 389 -5.22 -3.10 -5.11
N VAL A 390 -5.58 -4.10 -4.29
CA VAL A 390 -5.13 -4.22 -2.89
C VAL A 390 -4.42 -5.56 -2.71
N THR A 391 -3.18 -5.55 -2.27
CA THR A 391 -2.36 -6.77 -2.10
C THR A 391 -1.24 -6.54 -1.09
N THR A 392 -0.61 -7.60 -0.58
CA THR A 392 0.51 -7.49 0.36
C THR A 392 1.81 -8.08 -0.18
N ILE A 393 1.98 -9.40 -0.14
CA ILE A 393 3.24 -10.09 -0.42
C ILE A 393 3.00 -11.47 -1.08
N GLY A 394 4.06 -12.13 -1.49
CA GLY A 394 4.06 -13.46 -2.09
C GLY A 394 4.30 -13.43 -3.59
N LEU A 395 4.34 -14.61 -4.21
CA LEU A 395 4.45 -14.70 -5.67
C LEU A 395 3.29 -13.98 -6.37
N SER A 396 2.10 -14.00 -5.77
CA SER A 396 0.91 -13.29 -6.28
C SER A 396 1.17 -11.78 -6.45
N GLN A 397 1.71 -11.13 -5.41
CA GLN A 397 2.04 -9.69 -5.46
C GLN A 397 3.18 -9.39 -6.44
N ILE A 398 4.21 -10.25 -6.47
CA ILE A 398 5.38 -10.04 -7.34
C ILE A 398 4.95 -10.16 -8.81
N ALA A 399 4.24 -11.22 -9.16
CA ALA A 399 3.77 -11.44 -10.52
C ALA A 399 2.75 -10.36 -10.94
N ALA A 400 1.87 -9.95 -10.04
CA ALA A 400 0.95 -8.85 -10.27
C ALA A 400 1.69 -7.54 -10.59
N ALA A 401 2.73 -7.19 -9.82
CA ALA A 401 3.53 -6.00 -10.06
C ALA A 401 4.33 -6.04 -11.37
N GLN A 402 4.59 -7.23 -11.90
CA GLN A 402 5.23 -7.41 -13.20
C GLN A 402 4.27 -7.37 -14.41
N THR A 403 2.95 -7.45 -14.16
CA THR A 403 1.96 -7.75 -15.21
C THR A 403 0.75 -6.82 -15.19
N LEU A 404 0.27 -6.39 -14.03
CA LEU A 404 -0.87 -5.48 -13.93
C LEU A 404 -0.51 -4.08 -14.42
N HIS A 405 -1.56 -3.29 -14.69
CA HIS A 405 -1.45 -1.87 -15.04
C HIS A 405 -2.19 -1.00 -14.04
N VAL A 406 -1.58 0.12 -13.67
CA VAL A 406 -2.13 1.10 -12.74
C VAL A 406 -2.14 2.48 -13.38
N PHE A 407 -3.30 3.12 -13.42
CA PHE A 407 -3.50 4.37 -14.17
C PHE A 407 -3.73 5.59 -13.29
N LYS A 408 -3.96 5.39 -11.99
CA LYS A 408 -4.34 6.46 -11.07
C LYS A 408 -3.57 6.36 -9.76
N PRO A 409 -3.25 7.48 -9.11
CA PRO A 409 -2.67 7.46 -7.78
C PRO A 409 -3.63 6.80 -6.78
N ARG A 410 -3.09 6.10 -5.78
CA ARG A 410 -3.83 5.33 -4.78
C ARG A 410 -4.72 4.22 -5.35
N HIS A 411 -4.40 3.72 -6.56
CA HIS A 411 -5.03 2.53 -7.18
C HIS A 411 -4.14 1.28 -7.12
N TRP A 412 -2.93 1.42 -6.58
CA TRP A 412 -2.11 0.32 -6.08
C TRP A 412 -1.93 0.50 -4.58
N ILE A 413 -2.63 -0.28 -3.79
CA ILE A 413 -2.60 -0.23 -2.33
C ILE A 413 -1.91 -1.47 -1.82
N ASN A 414 -0.71 -1.28 -1.32
CA ASN A 414 0.19 -2.37 -0.95
C ASN A 414 0.90 -2.07 0.36
N CYS A 415 1.13 -3.12 1.16
CA CYS A 415 1.99 -3.06 2.33
C CYS A 415 3.41 -3.49 1.95
N GLY A 416 4.18 -2.57 1.32
CA GLY A 416 5.37 -2.90 0.57
C GLY A 416 6.59 -3.30 1.38
N GLN A 417 6.83 -2.65 2.52
CA GLN A 417 8.07 -2.86 3.29
C GLN A 417 7.95 -3.98 4.31
N ALA A 418 6.87 -4.05 5.05
CA ALA A 418 6.68 -5.07 6.08
C ALA A 418 6.14 -6.37 5.52
N GLY A 419 5.16 -6.30 4.61
CA GLY A 419 4.57 -7.43 3.93
C GLY A 419 3.95 -8.48 4.86
N PRO A 420 3.13 -8.12 5.86
CA PRO A 420 2.51 -9.12 6.72
C PRO A 420 1.49 -9.94 5.93
N LEU A 421 1.45 -11.24 6.18
CA LEU A 421 0.37 -12.10 5.70
C LEU A 421 -0.92 -11.77 6.45
N GLY A 422 -2.07 -11.92 5.78
CA GLY A 422 -3.36 -11.56 6.33
C GLY A 422 -3.77 -10.09 6.13
N TRP A 423 -2.88 -9.25 5.61
CA TRP A 423 -3.14 -7.83 5.42
C TRP A 423 -4.15 -7.51 4.30
N THR A 424 -4.11 -8.26 3.21
CA THR A 424 -4.83 -7.94 1.96
C THR A 424 -6.33 -7.81 2.17
N LEU A 425 -6.95 -8.78 2.81
CA LEU A 425 -8.41 -8.86 2.99
C LEU A 425 -8.95 -7.72 3.86
N PRO A 426 -8.48 -7.51 5.11
CA PRO A 426 -8.98 -6.42 5.94
C PRO A 426 -8.61 -5.04 5.36
N ALA A 427 -7.45 -4.87 4.73
CA ALA A 427 -7.12 -3.62 4.06
C ALA A 427 -8.11 -3.28 2.94
N ALA A 428 -8.54 -4.26 2.14
CA ALA A 428 -9.57 -4.06 1.12
C ALA A 428 -10.91 -3.60 1.71
N LEU A 429 -11.31 -4.13 2.86
CA LEU A 429 -12.49 -3.66 3.61
C LEU A 429 -12.31 -2.21 4.07
N GLY A 430 -11.11 -1.85 4.55
CA GLY A 430 -10.78 -0.49 4.93
C GLY A 430 -10.85 0.49 3.75
N VAL A 431 -10.30 0.11 2.60
CA VAL A 431 -10.40 0.91 1.35
C VAL A 431 -11.85 1.12 0.96
N ARG A 432 -12.66 0.05 1.02
CA ARG A 432 -14.08 0.11 0.67
C ARG A 432 -14.89 0.96 1.65
N ALA A 433 -14.52 0.95 2.93
CA ALA A 433 -15.14 1.81 3.95
C ALA A 433 -14.81 3.29 3.73
N ALA A 434 -13.59 3.61 3.26
CA ALA A 434 -13.13 4.97 2.97
C ALA A 434 -13.76 5.55 1.70
N ASP A 435 -13.94 4.72 0.67
CA ASP A 435 -14.47 5.14 -0.62
C ASP A 435 -15.46 4.09 -1.16
N PRO A 436 -16.75 4.25 -0.84
CA PRO A 436 -17.80 3.34 -1.29
C PRO A 436 -18.03 3.28 -2.81
N ALA A 437 -17.51 4.24 -3.57
CA ALA A 437 -17.64 4.25 -5.04
C ALA A 437 -16.48 3.52 -5.75
N ARG A 438 -15.34 3.32 -5.06
CA ARG A 438 -14.14 2.77 -5.65
C ARG A 438 -14.29 1.32 -6.09
N LYS A 439 -13.79 0.99 -7.28
CA LYS A 439 -13.73 -0.40 -7.77
C LYS A 439 -12.55 -1.12 -7.12
N VAL A 440 -12.78 -1.74 -5.98
CA VAL A 440 -11.76 -2.45 -5.21
C VAL A 440 -11.64 -3.89 -5.69
N VAL A 441 -10.42 -4.29 -6.07
CA VAL A 441 -10.04 -5.65 -6.44
C VAL A 441 -8.86 -6.07 -5.56
N ALA A 442 -9.11 -6.93 -4.58
CA ALA A 442 -8.06 -7.51 -3.76
C ALA A 442 -7.43 -8.71 -4.49
N LEU A 443 -6.14 -8.92 -4.28
CA LEU A 443 -5.39 -10.03 -4.84
C LEU A 443 -4.49 -10.65 -3.77
N SER A 444 -4.64 -11.94 -3.52
CA SER A 444 -3.77 -12.69 -2.60
C SER A 444 -3.52 -14.11 -3.06
N GLY A 445 -2.43 -14.71 -2.55
CA GLY A 445 -2.28 -16.15 -2.52
C GLY A 445 -3.17 -16.77 -1.45
N ASP A 446 -3.35 -18.08 -1.52
CA ASP A 446 -4.15 -18.87 -0.59
C ASP A 446 -3.68 -18.77 0.87
N TYR A 447 -2.38 -18.69 1.09
CA TYR A 447 -1.82 -18.61 2.44
C TYR A 447 -2.05 -17.22 3.07
N ASP A 448 -1.86 -16.13 2.34
CA ASP A 448 -2.22 -14.78 2.79
C ASP A 448 -3.71 -14.66 3.10
N PHE A 449 -4.55 -15.25 2.24
CA PHE A 449 -6.00 -15.22 2.38
C PHE A 449 -6.50 -15.90 3.66
N GLN A 450 -5.83 -16.97 4.09
CA GLN A 450 -6.27 -17.77 5.25
C GLN A 450 -5.95 -17.10 6.59
N PHE A 451 -4.99 -16.17 6.67
CA PHE A 451 -4.54 -15.60 7.95
C PHE A 451 -5.62 -14.80 8.70
N LEU A 452 -6.47 -14.06 8.00
CA LEU A 452 -7.57 -13.28 8.58
C LEU A 452 -8.85 -13.47 7.77
N ILE A 453 -9.12 -14.71 7.37
CA ILE A 453 -10.26 -15.07 6.50
C ILE A 453 -11.61 -14.74 7.14
N GLU A 454 -11.70 -14.76 8.47
CA GLU A 454 -12.89 -14.44 9.24
C GLU A 454 -13.37 -12.99 9.04
N GLU A 455 -12.49 -12.09 8.60
CA GLU A 455 -12.86 -10.70 8.33
C GLU A 455 -13.77 -10.57 7.10
N LEU A 456 -13.94 -11.60 6.28
CA LEU A 456 -14.98 -11.65 5.24
C LEU A 456 -16.38 -11.45 5.83
N ALA A 457 -16.63 -11.99 7.03
CA ALA A 457 -17.90 -11.80 7.72
C ALA A 457 -18.17 -10.31 8.05
N VAL A 458 -17.14 -9.50 8.26
CA VAL A 458 -17.27 -8.04 8.42
C VAL A 458 -17.75 -7.41 7.12
N GLY A 459 -17.15 -7.82 5.98
CA GLY A 459 -17.58 -7.38 4.66
C GLY A 459 -19.04 -7.67 4.37
N ALA A 460 -19.52 -8.85 4.75
CA ALA A 460 -20.92 -9.24 4.62
C ALA A 460 -21.84 -8.45 5.56
N GLN A 461 -21.46 -8.30 6.84
CA GLN A 461 -22.25 -7.62 7.86
C GLN A 461 -22.41 -6.12 7.58
N PHE A 462 -21.33 -5.44 7.19
CA PHE A 462 -21.31 -3.99 7.02
C PHE A 462 -21.54 -3.52 5.59
N LYS A 463 -21.85 -4.46 4.67
CA LYS A 463 -22.09 -4.17 3.25
C LYS A 463 -20.91 -3.44 2.62
N LEU A 464 -19.74 -4.07 2.69
CA LEU A 464 -18.49 -3.61 2.11
C LEU A 464 -18.10 -4.50 0.91
N PRO A 465 -18.81 -4.41 -0.21
CA PRO A 465 -18.60 -5.27 -1.36
C PRO A 465 -17.30 -4.95 -2.09
N TYR A 466 -16.51 -5.97 -2.41
CA TYR A 466 -15.34 -5.91 -3.28
C TYR A 466 -15.11 -7.27 -3.93
N ILE A 467 -14.26 -7.33 -4.96
CA ILE A 467 -13.86 -8.59 -5.57
C ILE A 467 -12.51 -9.02 -5.00
N HIS A 468 -12.39 -10.26 -4.54
CA HIS A 468 -11.14 -10.85 -4.11
C HIS A 468 -10.71 -11.92 -5.11
N VAL A 469 -9.63 -11.69 -5.82
CA VAL A 469 -8.98 -12.66 -6.69
C VAL A 469 -8.02 -13.48 -5.83
N LEU A 470 -8.39 -14.73 -5.58
CA LEU A 470 -7.61 -15.68 -4.80
C LEU A 470 -6.87 -16.62 -5.75
N VAL A 471 -5.55 -16.47 -5.86
CA VAL A 471 -4.70 -17.37 -6.65
C VAL A 471 -4.19 -18.50 -5.75
N ASN A 472 -4.72 -19.70 -5.98
CA ASN A 472 -4.49 -20.84 -5.12
C ASN A 472 -3.59 -21.89 -5.80
N ASN A 473 -2.40 -22.08 -5.27
CA ASN A 473 -1.50 -23.17 -5.66
C ASN A 473 -1.25 -24.17 -4.51
N ALA A 474 -1.88 -23.98 -3.36
CA ALA A 474 -1.71 -24.78 -2.13
C ALA A 474 -0.23 -24.98 -1.74
N TYR A 475 0.59 -23.93 -1.92
CA TYR A 475 2.04 -24.06 -1.83
C TYR A 475 2.73 -22.74 -1.48
N LEU A 476 3.72 -22.79 -0.59
CA LEU A 476 4.55 -21.63 -0.24
C LEU A 476 5.60 -21.35 -1.34
N GLY A 477 5.14 -20.97 -2.52
CA GLY A 477 5.94 -20.85 -3.73
C GLY A 477 7.11 -19.89 -3.63
N LEU A 478 6.94 -18.72 -3.01
CA LEU A 478 8.02 -17.74 -2.81
C LEU A 478 9.11 -18.29 -1.90
N ILE A 479 8.72 -18.99 -0.82
CA ILE A 479 9.67 -19.60 0.12
C ILE A 479 10.46 -20.71 -0.59
N ARG A 480 9.79 -21.56 -1.37
CA ARG A 480 10.46 -22.60 -2.15
C ARG A 480 11.44 -22.01 -3.16
N GLN A 481 11.04 -20.95 -3.87
CA GLN A 481 11.94 -20.30 -4.84
C GLN A 481 13.17 -19.70 -4.14
N ALA A 482 13.02 -19.13 -2.94
CA ALA A 482 14.13 -18.65 -2.13
C ALA A 482 15.02 -19.80 -1.64
N GLN A 483 14.43 -20.89 -1.13
CA GLN A 483 15.20 -22.08 -0.69
C GLN A 483 16.06 -22.62 -1.83
N ARG A 484 15.50 -22.74 -3.03
CA ARG A 484 16.23 -23.20 -4.21
C ARG A 484 17.39 -22.27 -4.58
N GLY A 485 17.20 -20.97 -4.42
CA GLY A 485 18.28 -19.98 -4.64
C GLY A 485 19.44 -20.09 -3.67
N PHE A 486 19.22 -20.75 -2.51
CA PHE A 486 20.24 -21.01 -1.49
C PHE A 486 20.67 -22.49 -1.41
N ASP A 487 20.32 -23.33 -2.39
CA ASP A 487 20.54 -24.77 -2.38
C ASP A 487 19.96 -25.50 -1.15
N MET A 488 18.82 -25.01 -0.64
CA MET A 488 18.09 -25.52 0.52
C MET A 488 16.72 -26.11 0.15
N ASP A 489 16.60 -26.70 -1.03
CA ASP A 489 15.31 -27.19 -1.56
C ASP A 489 14.61 -28.13 -0.56
N TYR A 490 13.33 -27.82 -0.27
CA TYR A 490 12.49 -28.61 0.64
C TYR A 490 13.03 -28.81 2.07
N CYS A 491 13.77 -27.84 2.60
CA CYS A 491 14.24 -27.92 3.99
C CYS A 491 13.09 -27.88 5.03
N VAL A 492 11.86 -27.58 4.61
CA VAL A 492 10.64 -27.60 5.42
C VAL A 492 9.44 -27.97 4.55
N GLN A 493 8.35 -28.44 5.16
CA GLN A 493 7.09 -28.67 4.46
C GLN A 493 6.54 -27.36 3.89
N LEU A 494 6.26 -27.33 2.60
CA LEU A 494 5.82 -26.13 1.86
C LEU A 494 4.42 -26.25 1.28
N SER A 495 3.92 -27.48 1.10
CA SER A 495 2.59 -27.75 0.59
C SER A 495 1.62 -28.08 1.71
N PHE A 496 0.35 -27.79 1.50
CA PHE A 496 -0.73 -28.24 2.36
C PHE A 496 -1.76 -28.98 1.53
N GLU A 497 -2.31 -30.02 2.15
CA GLU A 497 -3.22 -30.98 1.52
C GLU A 497 -4.44 -31.18 2.40
N ASN A 498 -5.59 -31.41 1.79
CA ASN A 498 -6.79 -31.80 2.50
C ASN A 498 -6.99 -33.30 2.43
N ILE A 499 -6.37 -34.02 3.35
CA ILE A 499 -6.41 -35.49 3.40
C ILE A 499 -7.82 -36.07 3.67
N ASN A 500 -8.75 -35.24 4.14
CA ASN A 500 -10.12 -35.64 4.45
C ASN A 500 -11.10 -35.38 3.31
N SER A 501 -10.62 -34.85 2.17
CA SER A 501 -11.42 -34.59 0.99
C SER A 501 -10.67 -35.02 -0.27
N SER A 502 -11.11 -36.14 -0.86
CA SER A 502 -10.51 -36.68 -2.07
C SER A 502 -10.68 -35.76 -3.29
N GLU A 503 -11.70 -34.92 -3.28
CA GLU A 503 -11.99 -33.94 -4.36
C GLU A 503 -11.07 -32.72 -4.28
N LEU A 504 -10.53 -32.41 -3.08
CA LEU A 504 -9.76 -31.20 -2.80
C LEU A 504 -8.36 -31.50 -2.25
N GLY A 505 -7.90 -32.75 -2.33
CA GLY A 505 -6.64 -33.21 -1.73
C GLY A 505 -5.43 -32.34 -2.09
N GLU A 506 -5.41 -31.81 -3.32
CA GLU A 506 -4.30 -30.97 -3.82
C GLU A 506 -4.51 -29.47 -3.61
N TYR A 507 -5.67 -29.01 -3.14
CA TYR A 507 -6.01 -27.58 -3.04
C TYR A 507 -5.99 -27.03 -1.59
N GLY A 508 -5.69 -27.86 -0.64
CA GLY A 508 -5.55 -27.52 0.78
C GLY A 508 -6.89 -27.26 1.47
N VAL A 509 -7.51 -26.13 1.24
CA VAL A 509 -8.74 -25.69 1.89
C VAL A 509 -9.87 -25.55 0.88
N ASP A 510 -11.10 -25.92 1.25
CA ASP A 510 -12.29 -25.58 0.47
C ASP A 510 -12.70 -24.12 0.73
N HIS A 511 -11.98 -23.19 0.10
CA HIS A 511 -12.21 -21.77 0.29
C HIS A 511 -13.61 -21.34 -0.12
N VAL A 512 -14.21 -21.96 -1.13
CA VAL A 512 -15.59 -21.65 -1.56
C VAL A 512 -16.57 -21.88 -0.42
N LYS A 513 -16.52 -23.05 0.22
CA LYS A 513 -17.41 -23.34 1.37
C LYS A 513 -17.16 -22.43 2.56
N VAL A 514 -15.90 -22.11 2.86
CA VAL A 514 -15.57 -21.19 3.95
C VAL A 514 -16.11 -19.79 3.67
N VAL A 515 -15.90 -19.27 2.48
CA VAL A 515 -16.38 -17.94 2.05
C VAL A 515 -17.89 -17.85 2.12
N GLU A 516 -18.60 -18.87 1.63
CA GLU A 516 -20.07 -18.92 1.70
C GLU A 516 -20.56 -19.04 3.14
N GLY A 517 -19.88 -19.81 3.97
CA GLY A 517 -20.19 -19.93 5.41
C GLY A 517 -20.01 -18.60 6.17
N LEU A 518 -19.14 -17.69 5.70
CA LEU A 518 -18.94 -16.35 6.24
C LEU A 518 -19.93 -15.31 5.66
N GLY A 519 -20.90 -15.74 4.83
CA GLY A 519 -21.96 -14.87 4.28
C GLY A 519 -21.57 -14.12 3.01
N CYS A 520 -20.48 -14.48 2.38
CA CYS A 520 -19.97 -13.93 1.12
C CYS A 520 -20.37 -14.82 -0.07
N LYS A 521 -19.90 -14.49 -1.28
CA LYS A 521 -20.08 -15.30 -2.48
C LYS A 521 -18.74 -15.77 -3.01
N ALA A 522 -18.70 -16.95 -3.64
CA ALA A 522 -17.48 -17.49 -4.21
C ALA A 522 -17.71 -18.16 -5.57
N ILE A 523 -16.68 -18.14 -6.40
CA ILE A 523 -16.60 -18.82 -7.69
C ILE A 523 -15.24 -19.52 -7.75
N ARG A 524 -15.19 -20.79 -8.21
CA ARG A 524 -13.92 -21.51 -8.41
C ARG A 524 -13.69 -21.72 -9.90
N VAL A 525 -12.45 -21.53 -10.34
CA VAL A 525 -12.01 -21.55 -11.74
C VAL A 525 -10.82 -22.51 -11.87
N PHE A 526 -10.85 -23.37 -12.88
CA PHE A 526 -9.81 -24.35 -13.17
C PHE A 526 -9.12 -24.13 -14.52
N LYS A 527 -9.72 -23.36 -15.43
CA LYS A 527 -9.25 -23.20 -16.79
C LYS A 527 -9.11 -21.72 -17.20
N PRO A 528 -8.15 -21.40 -18.07
CA PRO A 528 -7.91 -20.02 -18.52
C PRO A 528 -9.15 -19.33 -19.12
N GLU A 529 -9.92 -20.04 -19.93
CA GLU A 529 -11.12 -19.50 -20.58
C GLU A 529 -12.28 -19.19 -19.63
N GLU A 530 -12.25 -19.73 -18.42
CA GLU A 530 -13.26 -19.49 -17.39
C GLU A 530 -13.01 -18.20 -16.58
N ILE A 531 -11.78 -17.64 -16.62
CA ILE A 531 -11.35 -16.53 -15.75
C ILE A 531 -12.18 -15.27 -16.01
N ALA A 532 -12.20 -14.78 -17.26
CA ALA A 532 -12.95 -13.57 -17.59
C ALA A 532 -14.47 -13.69 -17.33
N PRO A 533 -15.15 -14.79 -17.72
CA PRO A 533 -16.53 -15.03 -17.34
C PRO A 533 -16.75 -14.99 -15.81
N ALA A 534 -15.85 -15.60 -15.03
CA ALA A 534 -15.93 -15.60 -13.57
C ALA A 534 -15.79 -14.19 -12.97
N PHE A 535 -14.88 -13.35 -13.49
CA PHE A 535 -14.75 -11.96 -13.06
C PHE A 535 -16.02 -11.15 -13.34
N ARG A 536 -16.61 -11.27 -14.53
CA ARG A 536 -17.88 -10.60 -14.87
C ARG A 536 -19.05 -11.10 -13.99
N GLN A 537 -19.09 -12.40 -13.70
CA GLN A 537 -20.06 -12.96 -12.78
C GLN A 537 -19.86 -12.43 -11.36
N ALA A 538 -18.61 -12.30 -10.91
CA ALA A 538 -18.29 -11.74 -9.60
C ALA A 538 -18.77 -10.29 -9.49
N GLU A 539 -18.56 -9.44 -10.51
CA GLU A 539 -19.11 -8.07 -10.53
C GLU A 539 -20.63 -8.04 -10.41
N LYS A 540 -21.33 -8.96 -11.08
CA LYS A 540 -22.79 -9.08 -10.98
C LYS A 540 -23.23 -9.50 -9.57
N LEU A 541 -22.63 -10.57 -9.02
CA LEU A 541 -22.95 -11.05 -7.67
C LEU A 541 -22.66 -10.00 -6.60
N MET A 542 -21.53 -9.27 -6.74
CA MET A 542 -21.15 -8.19 -5.83
C MET A 542 -22.22 -7.08 -5.82
N LYS A 543 -22.70 -6.66 -6.99
CA LYS A 543 -23.75 -5.64 -7.13
C LYS A 543 -25.09 -6.12 -6.58
N GLU A 544 -25.45 -7.39 -6.82
CA GLU A 544 -26.73 -7.98 -6.41
C GLU A 544 -26.79 -8.19 -4.88
N HIS A 545 -25.75 -8.79 -4.30
CA HIS A 545 -25.76 -9.19 -2.89
C HIS A 545 -25.15 -8.15 -1.94
N GLN A 546 -24.38 -7.18 -2.46
CA GLN A 546 -23.68 -6.16 -1.65
C GLN A 546 -22.76 -6.79 -0.59
N VAL A 547 -22.02 -7.83 -0.97
CA VAL A 547 -21.04 -8.54 -0.13
C VAL A 547 -19.74 -8.75 -0.92
N PRO A 548 -18.62 -9.06 -0.25
CA PRO A 548 -17.41 -9.52 -0.94
C PRO A 548 -17.68 -10.76 -1.80
N VAL A 549 -17.02 -10.81 -2.97
CA VAL A 549 -17.09 -11.98 -3.86
C VAL A 549 -15.67 -12.48 -4.10
N VAL A 550 -15.39 -13.72 -3.77
CA VAL A 550 -14.10 -14.35 -3.96
C VAL A 550 -14.11 -15.17 -5.25
N VAL A 551 -13.15 -14.90 -6.13
CA VAL A 551 -12.90 -15.72 -7.31
C VAL A 551 -11.61 -16.49 -7.05
N GLU A 552 -11.74 -17.78 -6.70
CA GLU A 552 -10.64 -18.69 -6.47
C GLU A 552 -10.20 -19.31 -7.81
N ILE A 553 -8.94 -19.08 -8.18
CA ILE A 553 -8.35 -19.63 -9.40
C ILE A 553 -7.28 -20.64 -9.01
N ILE A 554 -7.48 -21.88 -9.43
CA ILE A 554 -6.56 -22.97 -9.16
C ILE A 554 -5.40 -22.89 -10.16
N LEU A 555 -4.21 -22.60 -9.63
CA LEU A 555 -2.99 -22.45 -10.41
C LEU A 555 -2.18 -23.75 -10.52
N GLU A 556 -1.21 -23.73 -11.42
CA GLU A 556 -0.11 -24.70 -11.35
C GLU A 556 0.54 -24.64 -9.96
N ARG A 557 0.89 -25.80 -9.41
CA ARG A 557 1.39 -25.91 -8.03
C ARG A 557 2.74 -25.24 -7.82
N VAL A 558 3.62 -25.36 -8.78
CA VAL A 558 4.97 -24.79 -8.73
C VAL A 558 5.14 -23.78 -9.85
N THR A 559 5.08 -22.52 -9.48
CA THR A 559 5.35 -21.39 -10.37
C THR A 559 6.70 -20.78 -10.01
N ASN A 560 7.47 -20.41 -11.02
CA ASN A 560 8.65 -19.55 -10.86
C ASN A 560 8.32 -18.17 -11.45
N ILE A 561 8.63 -17.13 -10.69
CA ILE A 561 8.44 -15.74 -11.11
C ILE A 561 9.81 -15.08 -11.25
N ALA A 562 9.96 -14.19 -12.23
CA ALA A 562 11.21 -13.48 -12.48
C ALA A 562 11.71 -12.78 -11.22
N MET A 563 12.91 -13.14 -10.77
CA MET A 563 13.58 -12.57 -9.61
C MET A 563 15.09 -12.58 -9.82
N GLY A 564 15.79 -11.62 -9.20
CA GLY A 564 17.24 -11.51 -9.30
C GLY A 564 17.90 -11.12 -7.99
N THR A 565 19.22 -11.18 -8.02
CA THR A 565 20.09 -10.68 -6.95
C THR A 565 20.58 -9.27 -7.27
N GLU A 566 20.57 -8.90 -8.54
CA GLU A 566 20.99 -7.60 -9.07
C GLU A 566 20.14 -7.19 -10.27
N LEU A 567 20.12 -5.91 -10.64
CA LEU A 567 19.28 -5.38 -11.70
C LEU A 567 19.59 -5.94 -13.09
N ASP A 568 20.84 -6.27 -13.34
CA ASP A 568 21.34 -6.88 -14.57
C ASP A 568 21.38 -8.41 -14.52
N ASN A 569 20.99 -9.00 -13.40
CA ASN A 569 20.98 -10.43 -13.15
C ASN A 569 19.63 -10.89 -12.59
N VAL A 570 18.56 -10.61 -13.33
CA VAL A 570 17.22 -11.13 -13.06
C VAL A 570 17.01 -12.39 -13.88
N THR A 571 16.71 -13.50 -13.23
CA THR A 571 16.36 -14.76 -13.89
C THR A 571 14.94 -14.65 -14.42
N GLU A 572 14.78 -14.78 -15.73
CA GLU A 572 13.49 -14.73 -16.42
C GLU A 572 13.01 -16.14 -16.73
N PHE A 573 11.73 -16.38 -16.60
CA PHE A 573 11.11 -17.69 -16.86
C PHE A 573 10.14 -17.64 -18.04
N GLU A 574 9.62 -16.45 -18.37
CA GLU A 574 8.72 -16.23 -19.49
C GLU A 574 9.50 -15.72 -20.72
N PRO A 575 9.17 -16.21 -21.93
CA PRO A 575 9.72 -15.62 -23.15
C PRO A 575 9.30 -14.16 -23.27
N THR A 576 10.12 -13.36 -23.95
CA THR A 576 9.67 -12.05 -24.42
C THR A 576 8.60 -12.23 -25.48
N THR A 577 7.58 -11.38 -25.49
CA THR A 577 6.75 -11.23 -26.66
C THR A 577 7.64 -10.62 -27.74
N SER A 578 7.98 -11.39 -28.78
CA SER A 578 8.63 -10.83 -29.96
C SER A 578 7.61 -10.02 -30.74
N LEU A 579 7.37 -8.79 -30.34
CA LEU A 579 6.65 -7.81 -31.18
C LEU A 579 7.44 -7.46 -32.47
N ALA A 580 8.67 -7.94 -32.57
CA ALA A 580 9.52 -7.73 -33.76
C ALA A 580 9.07 -8.48 -35.03
N ALA A 581 8.21 -9.50 -34.93
CA ALA A 581 7.76 -10.27 -36.06
C ALA A 581 6.40 -9.84 -36.64
N GLU A 582 5.57 -9.16 -35.82
CA GLU A 582 4.26 -8.66 -36.22
C GLU A 582 4.03 -7.31 -35.56
N ALA A 583 4.77 -6.28 -35.95
CA ALA A 583 4.46 -4.94 -35.56
C ALA A 583 3.21 -4.47 -36.30
N PRO A 584 2.03 -4.46 -35.65
CA PRO A 584 1.06 -3.46 -36.03
C PRO A 584 1.70 -2.14 -35.66
N THR A 585 1.75 -1.24 -36.58
CA THR A 585 2.04 0.18 -36.41
C THR A 585 1.17 0.71 -35.29
N ALA A 586 1.79 1.11 -34.18
CA ALA A 586 1.29 1.32 -32.87
C ALA A 586 1.06 -0.01 -32.12
N VAL A 587 1.82 -0.21 -31.04
CA VAL A 587 1.37 -1.09 -29.97
C VAL A 587 0.00 -0.53 -29.56
N ALA A 588 -1.07 -1.13 -30.05
CA ALA A 588 -2.35 -0.98 -29.43
C ALA A 588 -2.16 -1.61 -28.05
N PHE A 589 -1.66 -0.80 -27.08
CA PHE A 589 -2.04 -1.06 -25.72
C PHE A 589 -3.54 -1.25 -25.82
N TYR A 590 -4.00 -2.44 -25.54
CA TYR A 590 -5.41 -2.72 -25.39
C TYR A 590 -5.93 -1.52 -24.61
N ASP A 591 -6.92 -0.80 -25.14
CA ASP A 591 -7.38 0.43 -24.46
C ASP A 591 -8.08 0.01 -23.18
N TYR A 592 -7.28 -0.31 -22.18
CA TYR A 592 -7.74 -0.69 -20.83
C TYR A 592 -8.58 0.40 -20.18
N ARG A 593 -8.65 1.61 -20.76
CA ARG A 593 -9.51 2.72 -20.33
C ARG A 593 -10.98 2.45 -20.63
N GLN A 594 -11.22 1.68 -21.68
CA GLN A 594 -12.57 1.28 -22.06
C GLN A 594 -12.81 -0.14 -21.58
N GLY A 595 -12.87 -0.47 -20.34
CA GLY A 595 -13.36 -1.80 -19.97
C GLY A 595 -14.47 -2.20 -20.95
N GLU A 596 -14.42 -3.40 -21.56
CA GLU A 596 -15.36 -3.84 -22.59
C GLU A 596 -16.79 -3.43 -22.20
N ASN A 597 -17.28 -2.31 -22.74
CA ASN A 597 -18.68 -1.97 -22.78
C ASN A 597 -19.29 -2.79 -23.92
N SER A 598 -19.65 -4.03 -23.62
CA SER A 598 -20.64 -4.78 -24.39
C SER A 598 -21.15 -5.95 -23.56
#